data_1539031e3d03b19d4e7e0f53029b1ab4
#
_entry.id   1539031e3d03b19d4e7e0f53029b1ab4
#
_cell.length_a   1.000
_cell.length_b   1.000
_cell.length_c   1.000
_cell.angle_alpha   90.00
_cell.angle_beta   90.00
_cell.angle_gamma   90.00
#
_symmetry.space_group_name_H-M   'P 1'
#
loop_
_entity.id
_entity.type
_entity.pdbx_description
1 polymer ?
#
loop_
_entity_poly.entity_id
_entity_poly.type
_entity_poly.pdbx_seq_one_letter_code
_entity_poly.pdbx_strand_id
1 'polypeptide(L)'
;MKPFYRQKERTDLSRLPIPRRNLLPPKGYLFQNLVQTTRGCPYDCEFCSVTALHGRTYRKRPVSEVEKEIQSLERSKAYIFFVDDNLVGNLSHAKELLAMLSHYRLRWVSQGPIHIAEDEEMVSLMAKAGCHGLFIGFESLREENINLMGKRINRIATYERGIKRLHDAGIGVYGSFVFGYDYDDPSVFDEFLAFAERNRIEGAFLPLLTPFPGTRIYQRLKQEGRLLTEDWSKYDMATVVFQPKRMTIEELQEGFWKVNRSFYSIPSILKRIFNPFHIRRSLIIFGPMNLGLWPAVKKAERYFKKHA
;
A
#
# COMPACT_ATOMS: atom_id res chain seq x y z
N MET A 1 -1.14 31.62 20.53
CA MET A 1 -0.55 30.40 19.95
C MET A 1 0.04 30.74 18.59
N LYS A 2 1.19 30.14 18.19
CA LYS A 2 1.69 30.29 16.83
C LYS A 2 0.81 29.46 15.89
N PRO A 3 0.47 29.93 14.68
CA PRO A 3 -0.36 29.15 13.74
C PRO A 3 0.36 27.89 13.23
N PHE A 4 1.70 27.86 13.28
CA PHE A 4 2.51 26.72 12.86
C PHE A 4 3.65 26.47 13.85
N TYR A 5 3.84 25.18 14.19
CA TYR A 5 4.95 24.68 14.96
C TYR A 5 5.76 23.75 14.06
N ARG A 6 6.95 24.19 13.65
CA ARG A 6 7.87 23.37 12.83
C ARG A 6 9.14 23.11 13.62
N GLN A 7 9.48 21.86 13.78
CA GLN A 7 10.78 21.45 14.29
C GLN A 7 11.85 21.70 13.22
N LYS A 8 12.98 22.30 13.60
CA LYS A 8 14.11 22.57 12.69
C LYS A 8 14.80 21.29 12.26
N GLU A 9 15.02 20.38 13.22
CA GLU A 9 15.67 19.10 12.99
C GLU A 9 14.66 17.96 12.99
N ARG A 10 14.89 16.97 12.16
CA ARG A 10 14.02 15.77 12.12
C ARG A 10 14.38 14.83 13.26
N THR A 11 13.38 14.20 13.85
CA THR A 11 13.54 13.22 14.93
C THR A 11 14.58 12.15 14.56
N ASP A 12 15.55 11.94 15.46
CA ASP A 12 16.49 10.84 15.39
C ASP A 12 15.76 9.52 15.74
N LEU A 13 15.77 8.56 14.82
CA LEU A 13 15.05 7.30 15.01
C LEU A 13 15.81 6.31 15.93
N SER A 14 17.07 6.55 16.23
CA SER A 14 17.83 5.71 17.17
C SER A 14 17.33 5.83 18.63
N ARG A 15 16.64 6.94 18.92
CA ARG A 15 16.11 7.24 20.27
C ARG A 15 14.63 6.96 20.44
N LEU A 16 14.01 6.24 19.51
CA LEU A 16 12.58 5.93 19.64
C LEU A 16 12.37 4.90 20.77
N PRO A 17 11.46 5.18 21.73
CA PRO A 17 11.12 4.21 22.75
C PRO A 17 10.39 3.02 22.16
N ILE A 18 10.58 1.85 22.76
CA ILE A 18 9.78 0.66 22.40
C ILE A 18 8.34 0.85 22.92
N PRO A 19 7.32 0.71 22.05
CA PRO A 19 5.94 0.86 22.46
C PRO A 19 5.50 -0.18 23.51
N ARG A 20 4.77 0.25 24.52
CA ARG A 20 4.22 -0.61 25.57
C ARG A 20 2.97 -1.36 25.08
N ARG A 21 3.14 -2.35 24.23
CA ARG A 21 2.05 -3.12 23.60
C ARG A 21 1.21 -3.93 24.61
N ASN A 22 1.77 -4.22 25.78
CA ASN A 22 1.04 -4.85 26.87
C ASN A 22 -0.14 -4.01 27.42
N LEU A 23 -0.19 -2.73 27.07
CA LEU A 23 -1.32 -1.85 27.43
C LEU A 23 -2.47 -1.92 26.40
N LEU A 24 -2.25 -2.55 25.23
CA LEU A 24 -3.30 -2.72 24.24
C LEU A 24 -4.30 -3.79 24.69
N PRO A 25 -5.61 -3.55 24.52
CA PRO A 25 -6.59 -4.58 24.80
C PRO A 25 -6.36 -5.79 23.87
N PRO A 26 -6.60 -7.02 24.36
CA PRO A 26 -6.30 -8.25 23.62
C PRO A 26 -7.18 -8.46 22.38
N LYS A 27 -8.26 -7.69 22.24
CA LYS A 27 -9.21 -7.75 21.14
C LYS A 27 -9.42 -6.36 20.53
N GLY A 28 -9.81 -6.31 19.25
CA GLY A 28 -10.16 -5.05 18.56
C GLY A 28 -9.09 -4.52 17.61
N TYR A 29 -7.92 -5.15 17.53
CA TYR A 29 -6.85 -4.79 16.59
C TYR A 29 -6.57 -5.93 15.62
N LEU A 30 -6.51 -5.62 14.32
CA LEU A 30 -6.13 -6.60 13.29
C LEU A 30 -4.65 -7.00 13.44
N PHE A 31 -3.79 -6.00 13.70
CA PHE A 31 -2.38 -6.19 14.01
C PHE A 31 -2.06 -5.52 15.35
N GLN A 32 -1.47 -6.25 16.27
CA GLN A 32 -0.98 -5.71 17.55
C GLN A 32 0.51 -5.40 17.50
N ASN A 33 1.26 -6.12 16.65
CA ASN A 33 2.69 -5.94 16.47
C ASN A 33 2.96 -5.04 15.25
N LEU A 34 2.87 -3.73 15.45
CA LEU A 34 3.28 -2.73 14.49
C LEU A 34 4.72 -2.32 14.80
N VAL A 35 5.63 -2.45 13.85
CA VAL A 35 7.04 -2.07 14.01
C VAL A 35 7.42 -1.12 12.89
N GLN A 36 8.12 -0.03 13.22
CA GLN A 36 8.67 0.91 12.24
C GLN A 36 10.19 0.81 12.26
N THR A 37 10.80 0.54 11.11
CA THR A 37 12.26 0.44 10.96
C THR A 37 12.85 1.64 10.25
N THR A 38 12.02 2.31 9.43
CA THR A 38 12.42 3.49 8.66
C THR A 38 11.29 4.51 8.65
N ARG A 39 11.60 5.75 8.27
CA ARG A 39 10.59 6.80 8.09
C ARG A 39 10.92 7.66 6.89
N GLY A 40 9.91 7.83 6.00
CA GLY A 40 10.02 8.56 4.75
C GLY A 40 10.37 7.65 3.57
N CYS A 41 10.42 8.25 2.38
CA CYS A 41 10.63 7.55 1.12
C CYS A 41 11.60 8.36 0.25
N PRO A 42 12.56 7.75 -0.48
CA PRO A 42 13.49 8.49 -1.33
C PRO A 42 12.86 8.97 -2.65
N TYR A 43 11.66 8.48 -2.96
CA TYR A 43 10.95 8.80 -4.19
C TYR A 43 10.13 10.07 -4.05
N ASP A 44 9.72 10.64 -5.20
CA ASP A 44 9.00 11.91 -5.30
C ASP A 44 7.76 11.76 -6.20
N CYS A 45 6.82 10.91 -5.77
CA CYS A 45 5.56 10.75 -6.47
C CYS A 45 4.65 11.95 -6.21
N GLU A 46 4.03 12.54 -7.26
CA GLU A 46 3.28 13.79 -7.14
C GLU A 46 2.06 13.72 -6.21
N PHE A 47 1.47 12.54 -6.06
CA PHE A 47 0.28 12.30 -5.23
C PHE A 47 0.60 11.97 -3.76
N CYS A 48 1.87 11.69 -3.45
CA CYS A 48 2.23 11.06 -2.18
C CYS A 48 2.35 12.05 -1.03
N SER A 49 1.52 11.87 0.00
CA SER A 49 1.57 12.66 1.24
C SER A 49 2.85 12.43 2.05
N VAL A 50 3.51 11.28 1.91
CA VAL A 50 4.80 11.00 2.57
C VAL A 50 5.86 12.01 2.13
N THR A 51 5.92 12.31 0.81
CA THR A 51 6.83 13.32 0.29
C THR A 51 6.48 14.71 0.81
N ALA A 52 5.19 15.05 0.89
CA ALA A 52 4.74 16.33 1.42
C ALA A 52 5.11 16.51 2.91
N LEU A 53 5.01 15.45 3.72
CA LEU A 53 5.30 15.48 5.17
C LEU A 53 6.78 15.35 5.48
N HIS A 54 7.47 14.41 4.83
CA HIS A 54 8.85 14.04 5.17
C HIS A 54 9.88 14.57 4.17
N GLY A 55 9.45 15.16 3.05
CA GLY A 55 10.33 15.45 1.92
C GLY A 55 10.90 14.16 1.33
N ARG A 56 11.83 14.29 0.41
CA ARG A 56 12.55 13.14 -0.19
C ARG A 56 13.63 12.60 0.75
N THR A 57 13.27 12.30 1.99
CA THR A 57 14.22 11.81 3.00
C THR A 57 13.88 10.38 3.39
N TYR A 58 14.93 9.63 3.70
CA TYR A 58 14.81 8.26 4.16
C TYR A 58 15.66 8.11 5.42
N ARG A 59 15.02 8.01 6.57
CA ARG A 59 15.68 7.87 7.88
C ARG A 59 15.55 6.44 8.36
N LYS A 60 16.63 5.90 8.89
CA LYS A 60 16.74 4.50 9.32
C LYS A 60 16.85 4.42 10.84
N ARG A 61 16.21 3.46 11.46
CA ARG A 61 16.54 3.01 12.82
C ARG A 61 17.75 2.09 12.73
N PRO A 62 18.68 2.13 13.68
CA PRO A 62 19.71 1.10 13.79
C PRO A 62 19.08 -0.29 13.89
N VAL A 63 19.61 -1.27 13.15
CA VAL A 63 19.04 -2.63 13.14
C VAL A 63 19.07 -3.24 14.53
N SER A 64 20.11 -2.95 15.34
CA SER A 64 20.19 -3.37 16.74
C SER A 64 19.05 -2.84 17.63
N GLU A 65 18.53 -1.63 17.37
CA GLU A 65 17.37 -1.10 18.11
C GLU A 65 16.06 -1.74 17.64
N VAL A 66 15.96 -2.06 16.35
CA VAL A 66 14.83 -2.85 15.84
C VAL A 66 14.85 -4.25 16.44
N GLU A 67 16.01 -4.87 16.53
CA GLU A 67 16.19 -6.21 17.12
C GLU A 67 15.73 -6.28 18.57
N LYS A 68 16.10 -5.29 19.41
CA LYS A 68 15.59 -5.19 20.79
C LYS A 68 14.07 -5.14 20.84
N GLU A 69 13.44 -4.39 19.93
CA GLU A 69 11.99 -4.32 19.84
C GLU A 69 11.39 -5.67 19.42
N ILE A 70 11.96 -6.35 18.41
CA ILE A 70 11.55 -7.70 17.98
C ILE A 70 11.65 -8.71 19.14
N GLN A 71 12.70 -8.66 19.93
CA GLN A 71 12.90 -9.52 21.11
C GLN A 71 11.85 -9.28 22.20
N SER A 72 11.32 -8.05 22.28
CA SER A 72 10.28 -7.68 23.24
C SER A 72 8.87 -8.10 22.82
N LEU A 73 8.67 -8.54 21.56
CA LEU A 73 7.36 -8.93 21.07
C LEU A 73 6.92 -10.28 21.65
N GLU A 74 5.65 -10.36 22.01
CA GLU A 74 5.05 -11.61 22.43
C GLU A 74 4.95 -12.57 21.24
N ARG A 75 5.75 -13.64 21.27
CA ARG A 75 5.90 -14.60 20.15
C ARG A 75 4.61 -15.35 19.79
N SER A 76 3.63 -15.38 20.68
CA SER A 76 2.34 -16.02 20.46
C SER A 76 1.43 -15.24 19.49
N LYS A 77 1.69 -13.95 19.25
CA LYS A 77 0.89 -13.08 18.37
C LYS A 77 1.54 -13.02 16.98
N ALA A 78 1.00 -13.78 16.10
CA ALA A 78 1.60 -14.40 14.93
C ALA A 78 2.17 -13.46 13.85
N TYR A 79 1.70 -12.21 13.70
CA TYR A 79 2.10 -11.36 12.58
C TYR A 79 2.65 -10.02 13.02
N ILE A 80 3.76 -9.61 12.40
CA ILE A 80 4.30 -8.26 12.48
C ILE A 80 3.89 -7.51 11.20
N PHE A 81 3.41 -6.31 11.35
CA PHE A 81 3.28 -5.36 10.25
C PHE A 81 4.39 -4.31 10.36
N PHE A 82 5.36 -4.35 9.46
CA PHE A 82 6.33 -3.26 9.31
C PHE A 82 5.64 -2.09 8.61
N VAL A 83 5.40 -1.03 9.37
CA VAL A 83 4.64 0.16 8.93
C VAL A 83 5.54 1.22 8.29
N ASP A 84 6.60 0.79 7.64
CA ASP A 84 7.53 1.67 6.91
C ASP A 84 6.87 2.20 5.65
N ASP A 85 7.10 3.46 5.30
CA ASP A 85 6.63 4.05 4.03
C ASP A 85 7.24 3.32 2.81
N ASN A 86 8.43 2.77 2.97
CA ASN A 86 9.13 1.95 1.99
C ASN A 86 10.24 1.14 2.67
N LEU A 87 9.99 -0.13 2.96
CA LEU A 87 10.95 -0.99 3.68
C LEU A 87 12.31 -1.11 2.97
N VAL A 88 12.31 -1.03 1.65
CA VAL A 88 13.49 -1.27 0.79
C VAL A 88 14.07 0.00 0.16
N GLY A 89 13.70 1.18 0.68
CA GLY A 89 14.19 2.46 0.15
C GLY A 89 15.71 2.67 0.30
N ASN A 90 16.39 1.82 1.10
CA ASN A 90 17.84 1.70 1.17
C ASN A 90 18.20 0.21 1.20
N LEU A 91 18.77 -0.31 0.12
CA LEU A 91 19.00 -1.74 -0.06
C LEU A 91 19.98 -2.33 0.97
N SER A 92 21.06 -1.62 1.32
CA SER A 92 22.02 -2.10 2.33
C SER A 92 21.36 -2.27 3.69
N HIS A 93 20.57 -1.28 4.14
CA HIS A 93 19.84 -1.36 5.40
C HIS A 93 18.77 -2.47 5.36
N ALA A 94 18.06 -2.61 4.25
CA ALA A 94 17.07 -3.66 4.09
C ALA A 94 17.70 -5.05 4.18
N LYS A 95 18.84 -5.29 3.52
CA LYS A 95 19.57 -6.56 3.60
C LYS A 95 20.03 -6.86 5.03
N GLU A 96 20.61 -5.87 5.74
CA GLU A 96 21.00 -6.01 7.14
C GLU A 96 19.80 -6.37 8.04
N LEU A 97 18.68 -5.65 7.89
CA LEU A 97 17.45 -5.92 8.61
C LEU A 97 16.93 -7.34 8.34
N LEU A 98 16.84 -7.75 7.08
CA LEU A 98 16.34 -9.06 6.69
C LEU A 98 17.26 -10.20 7.17
N ALA A 99 18.57 -10.00 7.15
CA ALA A 99 19.53 -10.95 7.71
C ALA A 99 19.28 -11.14 9.22
N MET A 100 19.12 -10.06 9.98
CA MET A 100 18.75 -10.13 11.39
C MET A 100 17.41 -10.85 11.60
N LEU A 101 16.37 -10.47 10.87
CA LEU A 101 15.03 -11.07 11.01
C LEU A 101 15.01 -12.58 10.70
N SER A 102 15.89 -13.07 9.83
CA SER A 102 15.95 -14.50 9.47
C SER A 102 16.28 -15.42 10.67
N HIS A 103 16.85 -14.91 11.76
CA HIS A 103 17.13 -15.65 12.97
C HIS A 103 15.91 -15.86 13.88
N TYR A 104 14.78 -15.19 13.62
CA TYR A 104 13.65 -15.10 14.56
C TYR A 104 12.39 -15.89 14.16
N ARG A 105 12.36 -16.67 13.09
CA ARG A 105 11.17 -17.43 12.63
C ARG A 105 9.86 -16.61 12.67
N LEU A 106 9.93 -15.37 12.26
CA LEU A 106 8.80 -14.44 12.27
C LEU A 106 7.90 -14.66 11.06
N ARG A 107 6.68 -14.09 11.17
CA ARG A 107 5.79 -13.89 10.03
C ARG A 107 5.49 -12.41 9.94
N TRP A 108 5.72 -11.83 8.81
CA TRP A 108 5.52 -10.39 8.66
C TRP A 108 5.00 -10.00 7.29
N VAL A 109 4.38 -8.82 7.26
CA VAL A 109 3.96 -8.11 6.06
C VAL A 109 4.53 -6.70 6.10
N SER A 110 4.74 -6.09 4.93
CA SER A 110 5.18 -4.70 4.82
C SER A 110 4.76 -4.12 3.48
N GLN A 111 5.28 -2.93 3.16
CA GLN A 111 5.05 -2.28 1.88
C GLN A 111 6.36 -1.92 1.18
N GLY A 112 6.30 -1.93 -0.14
CA GLY A 112 7.43 -1.60 -0.99
C GLY A 112 7.06 -1.49 -2.47
N PRO A 113 7.99 -1.03 -3.31
CA PRO A 113 7.77 -0.92 -4.75
C PRO A 113 8.00 -2.26 -5.47
N ILE A 114 7.29 -2.46 -6.58
CA ILE A 114 7.36 -3.73 -7.35
C ILE A 114 8.75 -4.05 -7.89
N HIS A 115 9.58 -3.04 -8.18
CA HIS A 115 10.92 -3.27 -8.72
C HIS A 115 11.83 -4.08 -7.78
N ILE A 116 11.50 -4.19 -6.49
CA ILE A 116 12.21 -5.07 -5.56
C ILE A 116 12.19 -6.53 -6.04
N ALA A 117 11.16 -6.92 -6.75
CA ALA A 117 11.04 -8.26 -7.30
C ALA A 117 11.99 -8.53 -8.48
N GLU A 118 12.71 -7.51 -8.98
CA GLU A 118 13.77 -7.70 -9.99
C GLU A 118 15.09 -8.19 -9.35
N ASP A 119 15.30 -7.96 -8.05
CA ASP A 119 16.43 -8.46 -7.25
C ASP A 119 16.09 -9.82 -6.62
N GLU A 120 16.62 -10.91 -7.21
CA GLU A 120 16.36 -12.28 -6.75
C GLU A 120 16.95 -12.55 -5.35
N GLU A 121 18.10 -11.96 -5.04
CA GLU A 121 18.71 -12.07 -3.71
C GLU A 121 17.78 -11.44 -2.65
N MET A 122 17.25 -10.26 -2.94
CA MET A 122 16.35 -9.56 -2.01
C MET A 122 15.06 -10.36 -1.80
N VAL A 123 14.45 -10.89 -2.86
CA VAL A 123 13.25 -11.74 -2.74
C VAL A 123 13.55 -12.98 -1.89
N SER A 124 14.70 -13.64 -2.11
CA SER A 124 15.13 -14.79 -1.32
C SER A 124 15.32 -14.43 0.15
N LEU A 125 15.98 -13.30 0.44
CA LEU A 125 16.17 -12.80 1.81
C LEU A 125 14.84 -12.49 2.50
N MET A 126 13.91 -11.82 1.82
CA MET A 126 12.57 -11.56 2.35
C MET A 126 11.83 -12.85 2.71
N ALA A 127 11.86 -13.84 1.80
CA ALA A 127 11.21 -15.14 2.05
C ALA A 127 11.84 -15.87 3.25
N LYS A 128 13.18 -15.90 3.35
CA LYS A 128 13.92 -16.49 4.48
C LYS A 128 13.63 -15.78 5.80
N ALA A 129 13.52 -14.46 5.76
CA ALA A 129 13.17 -13.63 6.93
C ALA A 129 11.70 -13.77 7.37
N GLY A 130 10.87 -14.50 6.62
CA GLY A 130 9.47 -14.77 6.96
C GLY A 130 8.48 -13.75 6.41
N CYS A 131 8.79 -13.08 5.31
CA CYS A 131 7.83 -12.27 4.56
C CYS A 131 6.70 -13.13 4.01
N HIS A 132 5.46 -12.80 4.35
CA HIS A 132 4.28 -13.50 3.85
C HIS A 132 3.47 -12.68 2.84
N GLY A 133 3.66 -11.37 2.79
CA GLY A 133 2.98 -10.50 1.85
C GLY A 133 3.55 -9.10 1.79
N LEU A 134 3.41 -8.47 0.64
CA LEU A 134 3.80 -7.10 0.41
C LEU A 134 2.63 -6.28 -0.12
N PHE A 135 2.43 -5.10 0.48
CA PHE A 135 1.63 -4.05 -0.11
C PHE A 135 2.48 -3.34 -1.18
N ILE A 136 2.06 -3.44 -2.43
CA ILE A 136 2.81 -2.96 -3.59
C ILE A 136 2.05 -1.86 -4.30
N GLY A 137 2.64 -0.67 -4.38
CA GLY A 137 2.11 0.42 -5.17
C GLY A 137 2.39 0.24 -6.65
N PHE A 138 1.45 -0.34 -7.39
CA PHE A 138 1.47 -0.39 -8.87
C PHE A 138 1.02 0.94 -9.46
N GLU A 139 0.01 1.53 -8.87
CA GLU A 139 -0.68 2.79 -9.13
C GLU A 139 -1.46 2.82 -10.44
N SER A 140 -0.88 2.40 -11.56
CA SER A 140 -1.54 2.39 -12.86
C SER A 140 -1.02 1.28 -13.77
N LEU A 141 -1.86 0.87 -14.71
CA LEU A 141 -1.50 -0.01 -15.84
C LEU A 141 -1.22 0.79 -17.13
N ARG A 142 -1.10 2.13 -17.04
CA ARG A 142 -0.81 3.03 -18.17
C ARG A 142 0.52 3.74 -17.95
N GLU A 143 1.44 3.58 -18.88
CA GLU A 143 2.79 4.18 -18.81
C GLU A 143 2.73 5.71 -18.72
N GLU A 144 1.78 6.34 -19.40
CA GLU A 144 1.57 7.79 -19.38
C GLU A 144 1.25 8.28 -17.95
N ASN A 145 0.42 7.55 -17.21
CA ASN A 145 0.10 7.88 -15.82
C ASN A 145 1.31 7.66 -14.91
N ILE A 146 2.06 6.56 -15.07
CA ILE A 146 3.29 6.30 -14.31
C ILE A 146 4.30 7.43 -14.51
N ASN A 147 4.45 7.90 -15.74
CA ASN A 147 5.34 9.03 -16.08
C ASN A 147 4.83 10.34 -15.48
N LEU A 148 3.53 10.63 -15.62
CA LEU A 148 2.90 11.85 -15.10
C LEU A 148 3.07 11.96 -13.58
N MET A 149 2.82 10.86 -12.83
CA MET A 149 2.95 10.85 -11.37
C MET A 149 4.41 10.84 -10.88
N GLY A 150 5.37 10.72 -11.78
CA GLY A 150 6.80 10.70 -11.44
C GLY A 150 7.29 9.38 -10.80
N LYS A 151 6.52 8.29 -10.92
CA LYS A 151 6.89 6.98 -10.34
C LYS A 151 7.71 6.12 -11.31
N ARG A 152 8.77 6.68 -11.87
CA ARG A 152 9.61 6.07 -12.91
C ARG A 152 10.29 4.75 -12.51
N ILE A 153 10.26 4.38 -11.23
CA ILE A 153 10.72 3.07 -10.75
C ILE A 153 9.76 1.94 -11.13
N ASN A 154 8.50 2.26 -11.39
CA ASN A 154 7.51 1.32 -11.87
C ASN A 154 7.64 1.18 -13.39
N ARG A 155 7.79 -0.05 -13.85
CA ARG A 155 7.82 -0.42 -15.28
C ARG A 155 6.73 -1.46 -15.51
N ILE A 156 5.65 -1.08 -16.18
CA ILE A 156 4.45 -1.94 -16.35
C ILE A 156 4.83 -3.27 -17.00
N ALA A 157 5.74 -3.26 -17.97
CA ALA A 157 6.24 -4.46 -18.63
C ALA A 157 6.89 -5.49 -17.67
N THR A 158 7.26 -5.08 -16.44
CA THR A 158 7.87 -5.98 -15.45
C THR A 158 6.89 -6.46 -14.37
N TYR A 159 5.66 -5.94 -14.32
CA TYR A 159 4.70 -6.21 -13.25
C TYR A 159 4.37 -7.71 -13.13
N GLU A 160 3.96 -8.34 -14.23
CA GLU A 160 3.57 -9.76 -14.22
C GLU A 160 4.73 -10.67 -13.79
N ARG A 161 5.93 -10.41 -14.32
CA ARG A 161 7.14 -11.14 -13.93
C ARG A 161 7.49 -10.93 -12.46
N GLY A 162 7.37 -9.70 -11.97
CA GLY A 162 7.62 -9.38 -10.56
C GLY A 162 6.63 -10.07 -9.63
N ILE A 163 5.34 -10.04 -9.95
CA ILE A 163 4.29 -10.74 -9.18
C ILE A 163 4.57 -12.23 -9.15
N LYS A 164 4.85 -12.84 -10.32
CA LYS A 164 5.17 -14.26 -10.40
C LYS A 164 6.36 -14.63 -9.51
N ARG A 165 7.44 -13.83 -9.53
CA ARG A 165 8.63 -14.08 -8.73
C ARG A 165 8.36 -14.00 -7.21
N LEU A 166 7.52 -13.07 -6.78
CA LEU A 166 7.08 -12.99 -5.38
C LEU A 166 6.24 -14.22 -5.00
N HIS A 167 5.31 -14.62 -5.85
CA HIS A 167 4.51 -15.82 -5.64
C HIS A 167 5.38 -17.08 -5.57
N ASP A 168 6.34 -17.25 -6.48
CA ASP A 168 7.28 -18.39 -6.49
C ASP A 168 8.08 -18.47 -5.17
N ALA A 169 8.39 -17.32 -4.57
CA ALA A 169 9.02 -17.23 -3.25
C ALA A 169 8.02 -17.37 -2.07
N GLY A 170 6.72 -17.55 -2.36
CA GLY A 170 5.66 -17.68 -1.38
C GLY A 170 5.29 -16.36 -0.69
N ILE A 171 5.53 -15.22 -1.33
CA ILE A 171 5.15 -13.89 -0.86
C ILE A 171 3.91 -13.47 -1.61
N GLY A 172 2.81 -13.21 -0.88
CA GLY A 172 1.56 -12.74 -1.47
C GLY A 172 1.61 -11.25 -1.82
N VAL A 173 0.75 -10.82 -2.73
CA VAL A 173 0.69 -9.45 -3.24
C VAL A 173 -0.62 -8.77 -2.86
N TYR A 174 -0.53 -7.63 -2.18
CA TYR A 174 -1.62 -6.69 -1.99
C TYR A 174 -1.33 -5.45 -2.83
N GLY A 175 -2.00 -5.33 -3.98
CA GLY A 175 -1.72 -4.26 -4.96
C GLY A 175 -2.46 -2.96 -4.65
N SER A 176 -1.80 -1.81 -4.79
CA SER A 176 -2.46 -0.51 -4.82
C SER A 176 -2.56 -0.01 -6.27
N PHE A 177 -3.79 0.39 -6.67
CA PHE A 177 -4.08 0.95 -7.99
C PHE A 177 -4.99 2.15 -7.83
N VAL A 178 -4.54 3.32 -8.28
CA VAL A 178 -5.22 4.60 -8.15
C VAL A 178 -5.97 4.92 -9.44
N PHE A 179 -7.26 5.20 -9.36
CA PHE A 179 -8.10 5.54 -10.52
C PHE A 179 -8.41 7.04 -10.59
N GLY A 180 -8.48 7.54 -11.83
CA GLY A 180 -8.82 8.93 -12.12
C GLY A 180 -7.64 9.80 -12.55
N TYR A 181 -6.47 9.21 -12.84
CA TYR A 181 -5.37 9.95 -13.45
C TYR A 181 -5.73 10.44 -14.86
N ASP A 182 -4.98 11.42 -15.35
CA ASP A 182 -5.28 12.18 -16.57
C ASP A 182 -5.41 11.33 -17.84
N TYR A 183 -4.80 10.13 -17.87
CA TYR A 183 -4.87 9.21 -19.01
C TYR A 183 -5.82 8.03 -18.78
N ASP A 184 -6.53 7.98 -17.64
CA ASP A 184 -7.55 7.00 -17.40
C ASP A 184 -8.84 7.35 -18.17
N ASP A 185 -9.42 6.36 -18.82
CA ASP A 185 -10.76 6.36 -19.38
C ASP A 185 -11.57 5.19 -18.75
N PRO A 186 -12.88 5.05 -19.01
CA PRO A 186 -13.70 4.02 -18.37
C PRO A 186 -13.22 2.57 -18.55
N SER A 187 -12.33 2.27 -19.53
CA SER A 187 -11.79 0.93 -19.73
C SER A 187 -10.83 0.49 -18.60
N VAL A 188 -10.24 1.45 -17.86
CA VAL A 188 -9.24 1.18 -16.84
C VAL A 188 -9.73 0.22 -15.73
N PHE A 189 -11.03 0.23 -15.45
CA PHE A 189 -11.62 -0.63 -14.42
C PHE A 189 -11.65 -2.10 -14.84
N ASP A 190 -12.04 -2.37 -16.09
CA ASP A 190 -12.08 -3.73 -16.63
C ASP A 190 -10.66 -4.24 -16.94
N GLU A 191 -9.75 -3.37 -17.38
CA GLU A 191 -8.32 -3.66 -17.54
C GLU A 191 -7.70 -4.12 -16.21
N PHE A 192 -7.98 -3.39 -15.12
CA PHE A 192 -7.51 -3.77 -13.79
C PHE A 192 -8.08 -5.13 -13.35
N LEU A 193 -9.39 -5.38 -13.52
CA LEU A 193 -9.99 -6.65 -13.13
C LEU A 193 -9.37 -7.83 -13.87
N ALA A 194 -9.15 -7.69 -15.18
CA ALA A 194 -8.48 -8.69 -16.00
C ALA A 194 -7.02 -8.92 -15.57
N PHE A 195 -6.28 -7.85 -15.29
CA PHE A 195 -4.91 -7.92 -14.79
C PHE A 195 -4.83 -8.62 -13.43
N ALA A 196 -5.68 -8.25 -12.50
CA ALA A 196 -5.70 -8.79 -11.15
C ALA A 196 -6.07 -10.29 -11.12
N GLU A 197 -7.04 -10.71 -11.97
CA GLU A 197 -7.43 -12.12 -12.09
C GLU A 197 -6.32 -12.93 -12.73
N ARG A 198 -5.73 -12.48 -13.87
CA ARG A 198 -4.66 -13.16 -14.58
C ARG A 198 -3.42 -13.36 -13.69
N ASN A 199 -3.07 -12.36 -12.90
CA ASN A 199 -1.91 -12.39 -12.00
C ASN A 199 -2.23 -12.89 -10.59
N ARG A 200 -3.48 -13.29 -10.32
CA ARG A 200 -3.92 -13.82 -9.02
C ARG A 200 -3.52 -12.94 -7.83
N ILE A 201 -3.69 -11.62 -7.98
CA ILE A 201 -3.41 -10.65 -6.91
C ILE A 201 -4.36 -10.93 -5.74
N GLU A 202 -3.82 -11.28 -4.57
CA GLU A 202 -4.60 -11.76 -3.43
C GLU A 202 -5.50 -10.69 -2.83
N GLY A 203 -5.07 -9.44 -2.86
CA GLY A 203 -5.86 -8.31 -2.38
C GLY A 203 -5.47 -7.03 -3.08
N ALA A 204 -6.33 -6.02 -3.03
CA ALA A 204 -6.02 -4.72 -3.62
C ALA A 204 -6.61 -3.55 -2.83
N PHE A 205 -5.89 -2.45 -2.79
CA PHE A 205 -6.38 -1.15 -2.41
C PHE A 205 -6.66 -0.36 -3.68
N LEU A 206 -7.90 0.05 -3.87
CA LEU A 206 -8.43 0.61 -5.12
C LEU A 206 -9.01 2.00 -4.88
N PRO A 207 -8.19 3.01 -4.50
CA PRO A 207 -8.67 4.34 -4.22
C PRO A 207 -8.94 5.14 -5.50
N LEU A 208 -9.82 6.12 -5.36
CA LEU A 208 -9.86 7.27 -6.25
C LEU A 208 -8.67 8.18 -6.01
N LEU A 209 -8.12 8.78 -7.06
CA LEU A 209 -7.13 9.83 -6.95
C LEU A 209 -7.68 10.95 -6.07
N THR A 210 -7.03 11.16 -4.94
CA THR A 210 -7.42 12.20 -3.99
C THR A 210 -6.26 13.18 -3.83
N PRO A 211 -6.41 14.40 -4.34
CA PRO A 211 -5.34 15.40 -4.31
C PRO A 211 -5.21 16.00 -2.90
N PHE A 212 -4.50 15.30 -2.00
CA PHE A 212 -4.32 15.78 -0.62
C PHE A 212 -3.57 17.10 -0.56
N PRO A 213 -3.97 18.04 0.33
CA PRO A 213 -3.27 19.30 0.53
C PRO A 213 -1.77 19.11 0.79
N GLY A 214 -0.95 19.99 0.20
CA GLY A 214 0.50 19.93 0.31
C GLY A 214 1.18 19.00 -0.71
N THR A 215 0.43 18.18 -1.45
CA THR A 215 0.96 17.38 -2.56
C THR A 215 1.07 18.19 -3.85
N ARG A 216 1.94 17.77 -4.77
CA ARG A 216 2.07 18.43 -6.08
C ARG A 216 0.83 18.24 -6.96
N ILE A 217 0.16 17.11 -6.87
CA ILE A 217 -1.10 16.86 -7.58
C ILE A 217 -2.19 17.84 -7.14
N TYR A 218 -2.28 18.18 -5.84
CA TYR A 218 -3.22 19.18 -5.36
C TYR A 218 -2.95 20.54 -5.99
N GLN A 219 -1.69 20.96 -6.00
CA GLN A 219 -1.28 22.23 -6.58
C GLN A 219 -1.58 22.28 -8.08
N ARG A 220 -1.27 21.22 -8.82
CA ARG A 220 -1.52 21.10 -10.26
C ARG A 220 -3.01 21.17 -10.57
N LEU A 221 -3.84 20.39 -9.90
CA LEU A 221 -5.29 20.39 -10.14
C LEU A 221 -5.95 21.70 -9.73
N LYS A 222 -5.45 22.36 -8.68
CA LYS A 222 -5.90 23.70 -8.28
C LYS A 222 -5.56 24.74 -9.35
N GLN A 223 -4.34 24.75 -9.88
CA GLN A 223 -3.92 25.65 -10.97
C GLN A 223 -4.69 25.40 -12.27
N GLU A 224 -5.03 24.15 -12.56
CA GLU A 224 -5.85 23.77 -13.71
C GLU A 224 -7.36 24.07 -13.51
N GLY A 225 -7.78 24.57 -12.35
CA GLY A 225 -9.19 24.82 -12.04
C GLY A 225 -10.07 23.57 -11.94
N ARG A 226 -9.47 22.43 -11.66
CA ARG A 226 -10.12 21.11 -11.66
C ARG A 226 -10.57 20.61 -10.29
N LEU A 227 -10.27 21.30 -9.19
CA LEU A 227 -10.81 20.93 -7.88
C LEU A 227 -12.29 21.30 -7.81
N LEU A 228 -13.14 20.35 -7.39
CA LEU A 228 -14.58 20.53 -7.27
C LEU A 228 -14.99 21.07 -5.90
N THR A 229 -14.17 20.85 -4.88
CA THR A 229 -14.48 21.22 -3.50
C THR A 229 -13.21 21.35 -2.68
N GLU A 230 -13.27 22.21 -1.65
CA GLU A 230 -12.27 22.28 -0.58
C GLU A 230 -12.83 21.75 0.76
N ASP A 231 -13.93 21.01 0.73
CA ASP A 231 -14.44 20.27 1.89
C ASP A 231 -13.60 19.02 2.13
N TRP A 232 -12.70 19.11 3.10
CA TRP A 232 -11.75 18.05 3.43
C TRP A 232 -12.40 16.75 3.90
N SER A 233 -13.66 16.79 4.34
CA SER A 233 -14.41 15.59 4.72
C SER A 233 -14.69 14.66 3.52
N LYS A 234 -14.61 15.18 2.30
CA LYS A 234 -14.78 14.46 1.04
C LYS A 234 -13.48 13.89 0.47
N TYR A 235 -12.32 14.23 1.08
CA TYR A 235 -11.00 13.73 0.63
C TYR A 235 -10.70 12.36 1.24
N ASP A 236 -11.61 11.42 1.05
CA ASP A 236 -11.66 10.10 1.69
C ASP A 236 -11.22 8.93 0.78
N MET A 237 -10.68 9.24 -0.40
CA MET A 237 -10.23 8.26 -1.42
C MET A 237 -11.39 7.43 -2.05
N ALA A 238 -12.63 7.78 -1.78
CA ALA A 238 -13.83 7.13 -2.31
C ALA A 238 -14.80 8.12 -2.98
N THR A 239 -14.62 9.42 -2.75
CA THR A 239 -15.40 10.50 -3.33
C THR A 239 -14.58 11.20 -4.42
N VAL A 240 -15.20 11.45 -5.59
CA VAL A 240 -14.57 12.25 -6.65
C VAL A 240 -14.59 13.72 -6.26
N VAL A 241 -13.41 14.31 -6.05
CA VAL A 241 -13.24 15.71 -5.61
C VAL A 241 -12.57 16.60 -6.65
N PHE A 242 -12.42 16.10 -7.86
CA PHE A 242 -11.79 16.81 -8.99
C PHE A 242 -12.42 16.40 -10.32
N GLN A 243 -12.26 17.22 -11.34
CA GLN A 243 -12.69 16.92 -12.71
C GLN A 243 -11.66 16.03 -13.41
N PRO A 244 -11.99 14.76 -13.77
CA PRO A 244 -11.10 13.92 -14.57
C PRO A 244 -11.02 14.43 -16.03
N LYS A 245 -9.99 13.98 -16.79
CA LYS A 245 -9.77 14.47 -18.17
C LYS A 245 -10.47 13.66 -19.24
N ARG A 246 -10.60 12.33 -19.06
CA ARG A 246 -11.05 11.42 -20.13
C ARG A 246 -12.29 10.60 -19.75
N MET A 247 -12.95 10.99 -18.68
CA MET A 247 -14.24 10.44 -18.25
C MET A 247 -15.00 11.50 -17.46
N THR A 248 -16.31 11.31 -17.29
CA THR A 248 -17.12 12.18 -16.45
C THR A 248 -16.88 11.87 -14.95
N ILE A 249 -17.35 12.75 -14.08
CA ILE A 249 -17.34 12.53 -12.62
C ILE A 249 -18.14 11.27 -12.27
N GLU A 250 -19.30 11.12 -12.91
CA GLU A 250 -20.20 9.99 -12.72
C GLU A 250 -19.56 8.68 -13.16
N GLU A 251 -18.92 8.64 -14.34
CA GLU A 251 -18.23 7.46 -14.85
C GLU A 251 -17.09 7.03 -13.91
N LEU A 252 -16.31 7.99 -13.37
CA LEU A 252 -15.26 7.70 -12.42
C LEU A 252 -15.82 7.15 -11.11
N GLN A 253 -16.88 7.79 -10.57
CA GLN A 253 -17.50 7.39 -9.31
C GLN A 253 -18.20 6.02 -9.41
N GLU A 254 -18.92 5.77 -10.48
CA GLU A 254 -19.60 4.49 -10.72
C GLU A 254 -18.61 3.37 -11.00
N GLY A 255 -17.58 3.66 -11.82
CA GLY A 255 -16.50 2.74 -12.11
C GLY A 255 -15.74 2.31 -10.85
N PHE A 256 -15.48 3.24 -9.93
CA PHE A 256 -14.87 2.94 -8.62
C PHE A 256 -15.73 1.93 -7.82
N TRP A 257 -17.03 2.12 -7.73
CA TRP A 257 -17.88 1.17 -7.01
C TRP A 257 -18.02 -0.15 -7.75
N LYS A 258 -18.11 -0.13 -9.10
CA LYS A 258 -18.14 -1.34 -9.93
C LYS A 258 -16.87 -2.19 -9.69
N VAL A 259 -15.70 -1.59 -9.79
CA VAL A 259 -14.44 -2.32 -9.67
C VAL A 259 -14.25 -2.90 -8.26
N ASN A 260 -14.56 -2.14 -7.21
CA ASN A 260 -14.47 -2.62 -5.84
C ASN A 260 -15.44 -3.80 -5.58
N ARG A 261 -16.71 -3.69 -6.02
CA ARG A 261 -17.67 -4.80 -5.88
C ARG A 261 -17.24 -6.05 -6.65
N SER A 262 -16.76 -5.87 -7.87
CA SER A 262 -16.35 -6.99 -8.73
C SER A 262 -15.12 -7.70 -8.16
N PHE A 263 -14.10 -6.93 -7.77
CA PHE A 263 -12.88 -7.47 -7.21
C PHE A 263 -13.13 -8.20 -5.87
N TYR A 264 -13.95 -7.64 -4.98
CA TYR A 264 -14.30 -8.24 -3.69
C TYR A 264 -15.56 -9.11 -3.73
N SER A 265 -16.03 -9.55 -4.91
CA SER A 265 -17.07 -10.55 -5.02
C SER A 265 -16.57 -11.94 -4.62
N ILE A 266 -17.46 -12.79 -4.07
CA ILE A 266 -17.09 -14.14 -3.66
C ILE A 266 -16.44 -14.95 -4.81
N PRO A 267 -17.01 -14.96 -6.06
CA PRO A 267 -16.38 -15.68 -7.16
C PRO A 267 -14.96 -15.17 -7.46
N SER A 268 -14.74 -13.85 -7.47
CA SER A 268 -13.43 -13.25 -7.71
C SER A 268 -12.44 -13.58 -6.59
N ILE A 269 -12.87 -13.51 -5.32
CA ILE A 269 -12.06 -13.89 -4.17
C ILE A 269 -11.59 -15.34 -4.30
N LEU A 270 -12.50 -16.29 -4.59
CA LEU A 270 -12.17 -17.69 -4.74
C LEU A 270 -11.15 -17.93 -5.85
N LYS A 271 -11.36 -17.34 -7.04
CA LYS A 271 -10.42 -17.48 -8.17
C LYS A 271 -9.00 -17.01 -7.85
N ARG A 272 -8.85 -15.94 -7.05
CA ARG A 272 -7.55 -15.30 -6.75
C ARG A 272 -6.82 -15.98 -5.58
N ILE A 273 -7.56 -16.40 -4.55
CA ILE A 273 -6.98 -16.95 -3.32
C ILE A 273 -6.69 -18.44 -3.44
N PHE A 274 -7.51 -19.20 -4.16
CA PHE A 274 -7.25 -20.62 -4.41
C PHE A 274 -6.12 -20.79 -5.44
N ASN A 275 -4.89 -20.57 -4.97
CA ASN A 275 -3.68 -20.88 -5.72
C ASN A 275 -3.13 -22.23 -5.20
N PRO A 276 -3.09 -23.30 -6.00
CA PRO A 276 -2.64 -24.62 -5.54
C PRO A 276 -1.20 -24.63 -5.03
N PHE A 277 -0.35 -23.71 -5.49
CA PHE A 277 1.05 -23.63 -5.08
C PHE A 277 1.28 -22.89 -3.75
N HIS A 278 0.33 -22.02 -3.31
CA HIS A 278 0.50 -21.16 -2.12
C HIS A 278 -0.74 -21.07 -1.23
N ILE A 279 -1.65 -22.03 -1.39
CA ILE A 279 -2.99 -22.04 -0.77
C ILE A 279 -2.96 -21.75 0.74
N ARG A 280 -1.96 -22.30 1.44
CA ARG A 280 -1.88 -22.21 2.90
C ARG A 280 -1.59 -20.78 3.38
N ARG A 281 -0.72 -20.04 2.70
CA ARG A 281 -0.38 -18.64 3.07
C ARG A 281 -1.48 -17.67 2.65
N SER A 282 -1.96 -17.80 1.41
CA SER A 282 -3.07 -16.99 0.89
C SER A 282 -4.33 -17.13 1.73
N LEU A 283 -4.66 -18.35 2.19
CA LEU A 283 -5.83 -18.58 3.04
C LEU A 283 -5.68 -17.96 4.43
N ILE A 284 -4.51 -18.03 5.05
CA ILE A 284 -4.30 -17.54 6.43
C ILE A 284 -4.33 -16.02 6.50
N ILE A 285 -3.74 -15.31 5.54
CA ILE A 285 -3.61 -13.84 5.56
C ILE A 285 -4.72 -13.18 4.77
N PHE A 286 -4.83 -13.54 3.49
CA PHE A 286 -5.70 -12.85 2.55
C PHE A 286 -7.14 -13.36 2.57
N GLY A 287 -7.38 -14.59 3.02
CA GLY A 287 -8.72 -15.14 3.19
C GLY A 287 -9.58 -14.32 4.14
N PRO A 288 -9.19 -14.20 5.43
CA PRO A 288 -9.95 -13.39 6.40
C PRO A 288 -10.08 -11.93 5.99
N MET A 289 -9.00 -11.34 5.43
CA MET A 289 -9.01 -9.96 4.95
C MET A 289 -10.04 -9.74 3.83
N ASN A 290 -10.02 -10.57 2.78
CA ASN A 290 -10.98 -10.46 1.68
C ASN A 290 -12.41 -10.71 2.12
N LEU A 291 -12.64 -11.73 2.99
CA LEU A 291 -13.97 -12.00 3.54
C LEU A 291 -14.49 -10.86 4.41
N GLY A 292 -13.62 -10.15 5.12
CA GLY A 292 -13.98 -8.94 5.86
C GLY A 292 -14.26 -7.75 4.95
N LEU A 293 -13.51 -7.59 3.86
CA LEU A 293 -13.68 -6.49 2.90
C LEU A 293 -14.95 -6.64 2.04
N TRP A 294 -15.37 -7.87 1.71
CA TRP A 294 -16.59 -8.09 0.95
C TRP A 294 -17.85 -7.40 1.50
N PRO A 295 -18.26 -7.58 2.78
CA PRO A 295 -19.39 -6.85 3.33
C PRO A 295 -19.08 -5.36 3.55
N ALA A 296 -17.82 -5.00 3.84
CA ALA A 296 -17.42 -3.62 4.07
C ALA A 296 -17.62 -2.75 2.82
N VAL A 297 -17.22 -3.25 1.64
CA VAL A 297 -17.42 -2.54 0.35
C VAL A 297 -18.90 -2.32 0.09
N LYS A 298 -19.75 -3.33 0.29
CA LYS A 298 -21.20 -3.19 0.13
C LYS A 298 -21.84 -2.17 1.08
N LYS A 299 -21.35 -2.17 2.33
CA LYS A 299 -21.84 -1.22 3.36
C LYS A 299 -21.40 0.21 3.01
N ALA A 300 -20.16 0.41 2.62
CA ALA A 300 -19.63 1.70 2.21
C ALA A 300 -20.39 2.27 1.02
N GLU A 301 -20.57 1.49 -0.05
CA GLU A 301 -21.33 1.94 -1.22
C GLU A 301 -22.77 2.37 -0.88
N ARG A 302 -23.47 1.59 -0.03
CA ARG A 302 -24.82 1.97 0.41
C ARG A 302 -24.82 3.28 1.20
N TYR A 303 -23.82 3.47 2.05
CA TYR A 303 -23.66 4.70 2.82
C TYR A 303 -23.46 5.91 1.88
N PHE A 304 -22.54 5.80 0.93
CA PHE A 304 -22.27 6.87 -0.04
C PHE A 304 -23.49 7.21 -0.89
N LYS A 305 -24.18 6.19 -1.45
CA LYS A 305 -25.43 6.40 -2.25
C LYS A 305 -26.57 7.06 -1.48
N LYS A 306 -26.55 6.98 -0.16
CA LYS A 306 -27.58 7.62 0.69
C LYS A 306 -27.23 9.07 1.03
N HIS A 307 -25.95 9.47 0.97
CA HIS A 307 -25.45 10.77 1.42
C HIS A 307 -24.82 11.61 0.30
N ALA A 308 -24.73 11.08 -0.93
CA ALA A 308 -24.41 11.82 -2.14
C ALA A 308 -25.65 12.53 -2.68
#